data_fe10d55232c7045ff340bb30ec0597cd
#
_entry.id   fe10d55232c7045ff340bb30ec0597cd
#
_cell.length_a   1.000
_cell.length_b   1.000
_cell.length_c   1.000
_cell.angle_alpha   90.00
_cell.angle_beta   90.00
_cell.angle_gamma   90.00
#
_symmetry.space_group_name_H-M   'P 1'
#
loop_
_entity.id
_entity.type
_entity.pdbx_description
1 polymer ?
#
loop_
_entity_poly.entity_id
_entity_poly.type
_entity_poly.pdbx_seq_one_letter_code
_entity_poly.pdbx_strand_id
1 'polypeptide(L)'
;QINRAAHFCGGRLQTRVANLGTSYSVSIWFWNGMPIDSRPVLGWMFGRGQNYSAQATGEGLGLNAKGQLIFSNEKETLTGKANTERWKWHHAVLVRDQEKVQVYLDGKLEISSEANAVSSVETLFLGGRNNKESSWEGRLDEAAVFDRALSENEVKGLSPR
;
A
#
# COMPACT_ATOMS: atom_id res chain seq x y z
N GLN A 1 26.74 4.65 -7.49
CA GLN A 1 26.00 3.68 -6.67
C GLN A 1 24.86 3.14 -7.51
N ILE A 2 24.79 1.78 -7.66
CA ILE A 2 23.67 1.15 -8.40
C ILE A 2 22.51 1.00 -7.41
N ASN A 3 21.43 1.75 -7.61
CA ASN A 3 20.18 1.55 -6.88
C ASN A 3 19.48 0.29 -7.41
N ARG A 4 19.03 -0.60 -6.53
CA ARG A 4 18.39 -1.87 -6.89
C ARG A 4 17.07 -2.00 -6.14
N ALA A 5 15.97 -1.92 -6.87
CA ALA A 5 14.65 -2.16 -6.34
C ALA A 5 14.33 -3.67 -6.27
N ALA A 6 13.57 -4.08 -5.26
CA ALA A 6 13.07 -5.45 -5.16
C ALA A 6 12.01 -5.71 -6.25
N HIS A 7 12.18 -6.79 -7.02
CA HIS A 7 11.21 -7.20 -8.04
C HIS A 7 10.30 -8.30 -7.46
N PHE A 8 9.01 -8.07 -7.54
CA PHE A 8 7.98 -8.99 -7.10
C PHE A 8 7.28 -9.61 -8.32
N CYS A 9 7.04 -10.91 -8.24
CA CYS A 9 6.31 -11.68 -9.24
C CYS A 9 5.63 -12.86 -8.51
N GLY A 10 4.63 -12.54 -7.68
CA GLY A 10 3.88 -13.53 -6.91
C GLY A 10 4.43 -13.85 -5.52
N GLY A 11 5.62 -13.35 -5.16
CA GLY A 11 6.17 -13.45 -3.81
C GLY A 11 5.77 -12.27 -2.94
N ARG A 12 6.02 -12.39 -1.63
CA ARG A 12 5.85 -11.32 -0.66
C ARG A 12 6.90 -11.40 0.44
N LEU A 13 7.25 -10.26 0.99
CA LEU A 13 8.03 -10.15 2.21
C LEU A 13 7.08 -10.03 3.40
N GLN A 14 7.46 -10.60 4.52
CA GLN A 14 6.74 -10.50 5.78
C GLN A 14 7.70 -9.99 6.85
N THR A 15 7.21 -9.05 7.66
CA THR A 15 7.93 -8.55 8.83
C THR A 15 6.97 -8.31 9.98
N ARG A 16 7.53 -8.06 11.16
CA ARG A 16 6.77 -7.68 12.34
C ARG A 16 7.29 -6.34 12.84
N VAL A 17 6.38 -5.41 13.09
CA VAL A 17 6.66 -4.11 13.70
C VAL A 17 5.93 -4.06 15.03
N ALA A 18 6.67 -4.18 16.12
CA ALA A 18 6.10 -4.17 17.46
C ALA A 18 5.49 -2.79 17.79
N ASN A 19 4.39 -2.81 18.51
CA ASN A 19 3.69 -1.62 19.01
C ASN A 19 3.21 -0.65 17.91
N LEU A 20 3.03 -1.11 16.67
CA LEU A 20 2.41 -0.31 15.64
C LEU A 20 0.93 -0.11 15.98
N GLY A 21 0.58 1.09 16.43
CA GLY A 21 -0.78 1.47 16.84
C GLY A 21 -1.76 1.60 15.68
N THR A 22 -2.87 2.29 15.94
CA THR A 22 -3.90 2.61 14.93
C THR A 22 -3.58 3.88 14.13
N SER A 23 -2.58 4.66 14.57
CA SER A 23 -2.04 5.79 13.81
C SER A 23 -0.66 5.43 13.29
N TYR A 24 -0.50 5.36 11.99
CA TYR A 24 0.74 5.00 11.30
C TYR A 24 0.75 5.51 9.86
N SER A 25 1.90 5.50 9.23
CA SER A 25 2.00 5.82 7.80
C SER A 25 2.93 4.85 7.10
N VAL A 26 2.67 4.63 5.82
CA VAL A 26 3.49 3.79 4.93
C VAL A 26 3.81 4.59 3.68
N SER A 27 5.08 4.70 3.37
CA SER A 27 5.60 5.33 2.15
C SER A 27 6.24 4.26 1.29
N ILE A 28 5.88 4.16 0.02
CA ILE A 28 6.40 3.15 -0.91
C ILE A 28 6.59 3.75 -2.30
N TRP A 29 7.79 3.60 -2.85
CA TRP A 29 8.01 3.76 -4.28
C TRP A 29 7.66 2.46 -4.99
N PHE A 30 6.86 2.54 -6.05
CA PHE A 30 6.48 1.40 -6.84
C PHE A 30 6.63 1.65 -8.33
N TRP A 31 7.15 0.66 -9.03
CA TRP A 31 7.15 0.60 -10.48
C TRP A 31 6.01 -0.32 -10.93
N ASN A 32 5.03 0.25 -11.62
CA ASN A 32 3.82 -0.47 -11.98
C ASN A 32 4.10 -1.47 -13.11
N GLY A 33 4.31 -2.73 -12.77
CA GLY A 33 4.43 -3.86 -13.69
C GLY A 33 3.15 -4.69 -13.80
N MET A 34 2.06 -4.29 -13.13
CA MET A 34 0.79 -5.01 -13.13
C MET A 34 0.24 -5.14 -14.56
N PRO A 35 -0.17 -6.34 -15.01
CA PRO A 35 -0.63 -6.58 -16.39
C PRO A 35 -2.08 -6.12 -16.62
N ILE A 36 -2.40 -4.89 -16.19
CA ILE A 36 -3.76 -4.32 -16.20
C ILE A 36 -4.37 -4.13 -17.58
N ASP A 37 -3.53 -4.01 -18.62
CA ASP A 37 -3.95 -3.91 -20.02
C ASP A 37 -4.27 -5.27 -20.66
N SER A 38 -3.83 -6.36 -20.04
CA SER A 38 -3.99 -7.72 -20.56
C SER A 38 -5.02 -8.54 -19.83
N ARG A 39 -5.22 -8.25 -18.56
CA ARG A 39 -6.17 -8.95 -17.67
C ARG A 39 -6.59 -8.08 -16.50
N PRO A 40 -7.82 -8.22 -15.98
CA PRO A 40 -8.24 -7.54 -14.78
C PRO A 40 -7.52 -8.17 -13.57
N VAL A 41 -6.56 -7.48 -13.02
CA VAL A 41 -5.77 -7.93 -11.87
C VAL A 41 -5.79 -6.89 -10.76
N LEU A 42 -5.70 -7.38 -9.55
CA LEU A 42 -5.51 -6.63 -8.33
C LEU A 42 -4.13 -6.93 -7.79
N GLY A 43 -3.35 -5.95 -7.40
CA GLY A 43 -2.04 -6.14 -6.80
C GLY A 43 -1.87 -5.37 -5.49
N TRP A 44 -1.44 -6.06 -4.45
CA TRP A 44 -1.18 -5.45 -3.16
C TRP A 44 0.30 -5.13 -2.99
N MET A 45 0.61 -3.86 -2.77
CA MET A 45 1.97 -3.39 -2.46
C MET A 45 2.28 -3.55 -0.97
N PHE A 46 1.28 -3.27 -0.13
CA PHE A 46 1.38 -3.32 1.32
C PHE A 46 0.16 -4.01 1.91
N GLY A 47 0.37 -4.76 2.98
CA GLY A 47 -0.68 -5.33 3.81
C GLY A 47 -0.31 -5.30 5.30
N ARG A 48 -1.30 -5.08 6.14
CA ARG A 48 -1.22 -5.23 7.59
C ARG A 48 -2.33 -6.17 8.03
N GLY A 49 -2.01 -7.31 8.62
CA GLY A 49 -3.02 -8.29 8.97
C GLY A 49 -2.45 -9.49 9.70
N GLN A 50 -3.31 -10.40 10.15
CA GLN A 50 -2.88 -11.67 10.74
C GLN A 50 -2.30 -12.57 9.65
N ASN A 51 -1.26 -13.32 9.99
CA ASN A 51 -0.60 -14.20 9.04
C ASN A 51 -1.52 -15.36 8.64
N TYR A 52 -1.60 -15.63 7.33
CA TYR A 52 -2.30 -16.79 6.75
C TYR A 52 -3.76 -16.98 7.16
N SER A 53 -4.52 -15.91 7.27
CA SER A 53 -5.96 -15.98 7.37
C SER A 53 -6.57 -16.32 6.00
N ALA A 54 -7.50 -17.27 5.94
CA ALA A 54 -8.30 -17.53 4.74
C ALA A 54 -9.23 -16.34 4.40
N GLN A 55 -9.52 -15.53 5.40
CA GLN A 55 -10.22 -14.26 5.26
C GLN A 55 -9.18 -13.14 5.30
N ALA A 56 -9.26 -12.18 4.38
CA ALA A 56 -8.38 -11.02 4.36
C ALA A 56 -8.69 -10.10 5.55
N THR A 57 -8.22 -10.49 6.74
CA THR A 57 -8.28 -9.64 7.92
C THR A 57 -7.15 -8.63 7.87
N GLY A 58 -7.48 -7.36 8.05
CA GLY A 58 -6.48 -6.30 8.08
C GLY A 58 -6.64 -5.27 6.97
N GLU A 59 -5.60 -4.50 6.77
CA GLU A 59 -5.58 -3.38 5.84
C GLU A 59 -4.60 -3.63 4.69
N GLY A 60 -4.87 -3.04 3.54
CA GLY A 60 -3.99 -3.12 2.38
C GLY A 60 -4.02 -1.89 1.51
N LEU A 61 -2.86 -1.59 0.92
CA LEU A 61 -2.67 -0.59 -0.12
C LEU A 61 -2.23 -1.30 -1.41
N GLY A 62 -2.91 -1.04 -2.50
CA GLY A 62 -2.62 -1.70 -3.78
C GLY A 62 -3.14 -0.94 -4.99
N LEU A 63 -3.16 -1.62 -6.14
CA LEU A 63 -3.79 -1.15 -7.37
C LEU A 63 -4.94 -2.07 -7.77
N ASN A 64 -6.03 -1.48 -8.28
CA ASN A 64 -7.11 -2.21 -8.93
C ASN A 64 -6.79 -2.51 -10.40
N ALA A 65 -7.72 -3.20 -11.07
CA ALA A 65 -7.59 -3.58 -12.49
C ALA A 65 -7.53 -2.40 -13.47
N LYS A 66 -7.77 -1.18 -13.01
CA LYS A 66 -7.62 0.05 -13.80
C LYS A 66 -6.32 0.80 -13.49
N GLY A 67 -5.48 0.27 -12.61
CA GLY A 67 -4.28 0.94 -12.15
C GLY A 67 -4.53 2.09 -11.18
N GLN A 68 -5.68 2.13 -10.52
CA GLN A 68 -6.00 3.12 -9.51
C GLN A 68 -5.57 2.61 -8.14
N LEU A 69 -5.04 3.51 -7.30
CA LEU A 69 -4.76 3.17 -5.90
C LEU A 69 -6.03 2.73 -5.19
N ILE A 70 -5.91 1.69 -4.41
CA ILE A 70 -6.96 1.22 -3.51
C ILE A 70 -6.42 1.07 -2.10
N PHE A 71 -7.25 1.43 -1.14
CA PHE A 71 -7.12 1.03 0.24
C PHE A 71 -8.27 0.07 0.55
N SER A 72 -7.98 -1.05 1.20
CA SER A 72 -9.01 -1.99 1.63
C SER A 72 -8.78 -2.41 3.07
N ASN A 73 -9.84 -2.52 3.82
CA ASN A 73 -9.90 -3.20 5.10
C ASN A 73 -10.90 -4.37 5.01
N GLU A 74 -11.29 -4.95 6.15
CA GLU A 74 -12.21 -6.10 6.20
C GLU A 74 -13.62 -5.80 5.70
N LYS A 75 -14.03 -4.54 5.68
CA LYS A 75 -15.41 -4.12 5.44
C LYS A 75 -15.60 -3.40 4.10
N GLU A 76 -14.58 -2.70 3.65
CA GLU A 76 -14.71 -1.79 2.51
C GLU A 76 -13.44 -1.71 1.67
N THR A 77 -13.60 -1.25 0.44
CA THR A 77 -12.49 -0.90 -0.45
C THR A 77 -12.73 0.51 -0.98
N LEU A 78 -11.81 1.40 -0.68
CA LEU A 78 -11.77 2.78 -1.17
C LEU A 78 -10.89 2.86 -2.40
N THR A 79 -11.28 3.64 -3.41
CA THR A 79 -10.58 3.73 -4.69
C THR A 79 -10.23 5.19 -5.00
N GLY A 80 -8.99 5.42 -5.38
CA GLY A 80 -8.49 6.69 -5.89
C GLY A 80 -9.02 6.99 -7.30
N LYS A 81 -8.81 8.21 -7.76
CA LYS A 81 -9.32 8.69 -9.06
C LYS A 81 -8.30 8.55 -10.19
N ALA A 82 -7.02 8.77 -9.89
CA ALA A 82 -5.96 8.76 -10.88
C ALA A 82 -5.54 7.34 -11.26
N ASN A 83 -5.33 7.10 -12.54
CA ASN A 83 -4.73 5.87 -13.05
C ASN A 83 -3.20 6.02 -13.04
N THR A 84 -2.50 5.04 -12.51
CA THR A 84 -1.04 4.97 -12.59
C THR A 84 -0.62 4.42 -13.95
N GLU A 85 0.39 5.02 -14.56
CA GLU A 85 0.93 4.52 -15.80
C GLU A 85 1.75 3.25 -15.57
N ARG A 86 1.62 2.26 -16.45
CA ARG A 86 2.53 1.09 -16.46
C ARG A 86 3.94 1.51 -16.84
N TRP A 87 4.89 0.74 -16.29
CA TRP A 87 6.31 0.88 -16.60
C TRP A 87 6.92 2.20 -16.11
N LYS A 88 6.23 2.90 -15.21
CA LYS A 88 6.70 4.11 -14.54
C LYS A 88 6.81 3.94 -13.04
N TRP A 89 7.72 4.69 -12.45
CA TRP A 89 7.82 4.84 -11.01
C TRP A 89 6.77 5.84 -10.53
N HIS A 90 6.15 5.49 -9.44
CA HIS A 90 5.19 6.30 -8.69
C HIS A 90 5.50 6.22 -7.21
N HIS A 91 5.02 7.17 -6.45
CA HIS A 91 5.14 7.21 -5.01
C HIS A 91 3.75 7.15 -4.36
N ALA A 92 3.51 6.16 -3.52
CA ALA A 92 2.28 6.03 -2.74
C ALA A 92 2.56 6.23 -1.26
N VAL A 93 1.70 7.01 -0.60
CA VAL A 93 1.73 7.17 0.86
C VAL A 93 0.35 6.87 1.42
N LEU A 94 0.28 5.90 2.32
CA LEU A 94 -0.88 5.64 3.17
C LEU A 94 -0.66 6.37 4.51
N VAL A 95 -1.60 7.19 4.91
CA VAL A 95 -1.64 7.81 6.24
C VAL A 95 -2.89 7.32 6.96
N ARG A 96 -2.68 6.69 8.08
CA ARG A 96 -3.71 6.21 8.98
C ARG A 96 -3.64 7.05 10.26
N ASP A 97 -4.74 7.67 10.63
CA ASP A 97 -4.88 8.35 11.92
C ASP A 97 -6.17 7.89 12.58
N GLN A 98 -6.05 6.84 13.39
CA GLN A 98 -7.18 6.13 13.98
C GLN A 98 -8.15 5.64 12.87
N GLU A 99 -9.35 6.18 12.79
CA GLU A 99 -10.33 5.84 11.75
C GLU A 99 -10.14 6.62 10.46
N LYS A 100 -9.39 7.72 10.47
CA LYS A 100 -9.12 8.50 9.26
C LYS A 100 -8.10 7.81 8.37
N VAL A 101 -8.43 7.69 7.09
CA VAL A 101 -7.56 7.12 6.05
C VAL A 101 -7.32 8.18 4.99
N GLN A 102 -6.06 8.41 4.65
CA GLN A 102 -5.65 9.22 3.51
C GLN A 102 -4.64 8.45 2.68
N VAL A 103 -4.81 8.45 1.36
CA VAL A 103 -3.85 7.86 0.44
C VAL A 103 -3.45 8.90 -0.58
N TYR A 104 -2.16 9.03 -0.79
CA TYR A 104 -1.55 9.99 -1.72
C TYR A 104 -0.85 9.24 -2.85
N LEU A 105 -0.95 9.76 -4.05
CA LEU A 105 -0.19 9.36 -5.23
C LEU A 105 0.65 10.54 -5.71
N ASP A 106 1.96 10.36 -5.79
CA ASP A 106 2.92 11.39 -6.23
C ASP A 106 2.70 12.74 -5.52
N GLY A 107 2.46 12.68 -4.19
CA GLY A 107 2.19 13.82 -3.33
C GLY A 107 0.78 14.42 -3.41
N LYS A 108 -0.11 13.88 -4.24
CA LYS A 108 -1.51 14.34 -4.38
C LYS A 108 -2.45 13.42 -3.64
N LEU A 109 -3.41 14.01 -2.91
CA LEU A 109 -4.43 13.26 -2.17
C LEU A 109 -5.42 12.59 -3.16
N GLU A 110 -5.50 11.26 -3.10
CA GLU A 110 -6.38 10.44 -3.93
C GLU A 110 -7.57 9.86 -3.16
N ILE A 111 -7.34 9.46 -1.92
CA ILE A 111 -8.36 8.89 -1.04
C ILE A 111 -8.36 9.66 0.27
N SER A 112 -9.54 10.07 0.72
CA SER A 112 -9.75 10.59 2.07
C SER A 112 -11.10 10.10 2.56
N SER A 113 -11.11 9.30 3.62
CA SER A 113 -12.32 8.69 4.17
C SER A 113 -12.10 8.32 5.64
N GLU A 114 -13.16 7.87 6.27
CA GLU A 114 -13.13 7.17 7.54
C GLU A 114 -13.30 5.68 7.29
N ALA A 115 -12.53 4.86 7.96
CA ALA A 115 -12.58 3.41 7.88
C ALA A 115 -12.17 2.81 9.23
N ASN A 116 -12.82 1.75 9.67
CA ASN A 116 -12.49 1.12 10.95
C ASN A 116 -11.01 0.75 11.00
N ALA A 117 -10.35 1.12 12.10
CA ALA A 117 -8.96 0.79 12.33
C ALA A 117 -8.79 -0.70 12.67
N VAL A 118 -7.75 -1.31 12.12
CA VAL A 118 -7.30 -2.64 12.54
C VAL A 118 -6.39 -2.45 13.75
N SER A 119 -6.85 -2.87 14.91
CA SER A 119 -6.09 -2.79 16.15
C SER A 119 -5.22 -4.04 16.34
N SER A 120 -4.10 -3.86 17.06
CA SER A 120 -3.25 -4.94 17.60
C SER A 120 -2.60 -5.92 16.59
N VAL A 121 -2.55 -5.61 15.31
CA VAL A 121 -1.85 -6.45 14.33
C VAL A 121 -0.49 -5.83 14.00
N GLU A 122 0.56 -6.57 14.30
CA GLU A 122 1.96 -6.16 14.12
C GLU A 122 2.62 -6.75 12.86
N THR A 123 1.91 -7.65 12.15
CA THR A 123 2.46 -8.29 10.95
C THR A 123 2.18 -7.44 9.72
N LEU A 124 3.25 -7.12 9.01
CA LEU A 124 3.24 -6.35 7.77
C LEU A 124 3.72 -7.21 6.61
N PHE A 125 3.18 -6.93 5.44
CA PHE A 125 3.55 -7.58 4.18
C PHE A 125 3.91 -6.52 3.14
N LEU A 126 4.92 -6.80 2.32
CA LEU A 126 5.25 -6.05 1.11
C LEU A 126 5.17 -6.98 -0.09
N GLY A 127 4.57 -6.50 -1.17
CA GLY A 127 4.34 -7.28 -2.38
C GLY A 127 3.14 -8.22 -2.31
N GLY A 128 2.32 -8.12 -1.27
CA GLY A 128 1.12 -8.92 -1.05
C GLY A 128 0.42 -8.56 0.25
N ARG A 129 -0.60 -9.34 0.59
CA ARG A 129 -1.34 -9.27 1.87
C ARG A 129 -1.15 -10.57 2.66
N ASN A 130 -1.89 -10.69 3.75
CA ASN A 130 -1.96 -11.88 4.60
C ASN A 130 -2.55 -13.13 3.92
N ASN A 131 -3.25 -13.01 2.81
CA ASN A 131 -3.68 -14.12 1.95
C ASN A 131 -2.67 -14.36 0.81
N LYS A 132 -2.85 -15.45 0.06
CA LYS A 132 -1.99 -15.80 -1.08
C LYS A 132 -2.45 -15.20 -2.40
N GLU A 133 -3.50 -14.39 -2.38
CA GLU A 133 -4.12 -13.85 -3.57
C GLU A 133 -3.62 -12.44 -3.87
N SER A 134 -3.64 -12.08 -5.14
CA SER A 134 -3.42 -10.70 -5.60
C SER A 134 -2.07 -10.10 -5.16
N SER A 135 -1.01 -10.87 -5.33
CA SER A 135 0.36 -10.38 -5.11
C SER A 135 0.74 -9.29 -6.09
N TRP A 136 1.69 -8.47 -5.70
CA TRP A 136 2.26 -7.43 -6.56
C TRP A 136 3.08 -8.03 -7.70
N GLU A 137 2.91 -7.48 -8.89
CA GLU A 137 3.80 -7.70 -10.04
C GLU A 137 4.45 -6.36 -10.42
N GLY A 138 5.77 -6.26 -10.26
CA GLY A 138 6.51 -5.03 -10.48
C GLY A 138 7.63 -4.85 -9.47
N ARG A 139 8.05 -3.60 -9.26
CA ARG A 139 9.14 -3.30 -8.32
C ARG A 139 8.63 -2.45 -7.17
N LEU A 140 9.19 -2.68 -5.99
CA LEU A 140 9.00 -1.83 -4.81
C LEU A 140 10.37 -1.36 -4.33
N ASP A 141 10.44 -0.12 -3.88
CA ASP A 141 11.65 0.49 -3.37
C ASP A 141 11.32 1.49 -2.25
N GLU A 142 12.32 1.82 -1.45
CA GLU A 142 12.23 2.82 -0.38
C GLU A 142 10.98 2.69 0.50
N ALA A 143 10.58 1.44 0.79
CA ALA A 143 9.44 1.19 1.67
C ALA A 143 9.78 1.59 3.12
N ALA A 144 9.02 2.52 3.66
CA ALA A 144 9.18 3.03 5.03
C ALA A 144 7.85 2.97 5.77
N VAL A 145 7.93 2.59 7.06
CA VAL A 145 6.79 2.59 7.97
C VAL A 145 7.08 3.56 9.11
N PHE A 146 6.13 4.44 9.39
CA PHE A 146 6.18 5.41 10.49
C PHE A 146 5.13 5.02 11.52
N ASP A 147 5.47 5.12 12.79
CA ASP A 147 4.60 4.83 13.95
C ASP A 147 3.65 5.98 14.29
N ARG A 148 3.40 6.87 13.34
CA ARG A 148 2.52 8.03 13.45
C ARG A 148 1.88 8.40 12.12
N ALA A 149 0.80 9.15 12.17
CA ALA A 149 0.26 9.82 11.00
C ALA A 149 1.23 10.92 10.53
N LEU A 150 1.57 10.91 9.23
CA LEU A 150 2.32 11.99 8.60
C LEU A 150 1.38 13.14 8.23
N SER A 151 1.86 14.35 8.40
CA SER A 151 1.19 15.54 7.90
C SER A 151 1.29 15.64 6.36
N GLU A 152 0.39 16.38 5.74
CA GLU A 152 0.41 16.61 4.28
C GLU A 152 1.74 17.22 3.81
N ASN A 153 2.35 18.10 4.60
CA ASN A 153 3.66 18.69 4.26
C ASN A 153 4.78 17.66 4.29
N GLU A 154 4.75 16.73 5.23
CA GLU A 154 5.71 15.63 5.29
C GLU A 154 5.53 14.69 4.10
N VAL A 155 4.29 14.35 3.75
CA VAL A 155 3.99 13.53 2.56
C VAL A 155 4.52 14.20 1.30
N LYS A 156 4.29 15.50 1.12
CA LYS A 156 4.85 16.26 -0.02
C LYS A 156 6.37 16.27 -0.02
N GLY A 157 7.00 16.31 1.16
CA GLY A 157 8.45 16.25 1.28
C GLY A 157 9.08 14.91 0.90
N LEU A 158 8.32 13.81 1.01
CA LEU A 158 8.73 12.45 0.60
C LEU A 158 8.53 12.19 -0.89
N SER A 159 7.64 12.95 -1.54
CA SER A 159 7.28 12.75 -2.94
C SER A 159 8.31 13.40 -3.89
N PRO A 160 8.42 12.94 -5.14
CA PRO A 160 9.35 13.51 -6.10
C PRO A 160 9.01 14.99 -6.37
N ARG A 161 10.04 15.74 -6.54
CA ARG A 161 9.95 17.13 -7.00
C ARG A 161 9.82 17.20 -8.51
#